data_28f80556b15df87cbf52b617cd91863c
#
_entry.id   28f80556b15df87cbf52b617cd91863c
#
_cell.length_a   1.000
_cell.length_b   1.000
_cell.length_c   1.000
_cell.angle_alpha   90.00
_cell.angle_beta   90.00
_cell.angle_gamma   90.00
#
_symmetry.space_group_name_H-M   'P 1'
#
loop_
_entity.id
_entity.type
_entity.pdbx_description
1 polymer ?
#
loop_
_entity_poly.entity_id
_entity_poly.type
_entity_poly.pdbx_seq_one_letter_code
_entity_poly.pdbx_strand_id
1 'polypeptide(L)'
;NKVDMSTTVMGQKIDMPLYCAPTALQRLFHPDGEMAVGKAAQKYGTMFGLSSLGTFSIEDIAKEIKTPKLFQLYVHKDEGLNRSMLDKAKENNFESLALTVDTASGGNRERDLYTGFTYPLKLSLRSMIDFVLKPTWGINYVTNKKFELSQLKDHIAEGTSVSISVGDYFTKMLDDKLDWKRAEEINKYWGKPFAIKGIMSVEDARKAVDIGASAVMVSNHGGRQLDGSVTPFEQLADI
;
A
#
# COMPACT_ATOMS: atom_id res chain seq x y z
N ASN A 1 1.90 37.53 -7.95
CA ASN A 1 2.92 36.48 -7.93
C ASN A 1 2.23 35.11 -8.10
N LYS A 2 2.60 34.37 -9.14
CA LYS A 2 2.14 33.00 -9.35
C LYS A 2 3.17 32.05 -8.78
N VAL A 3 2.81 31.26 -7.78
CA VAL A 3 3.67 30.22 -7.22
C VAL A 3 3.52 28.98 -8.10
N ASP A 4 4.63 28.45 -8.59
CA ASP A 4 4.69 27.15 -9.28
C ASP A 4 5.22 26.12 -8.28
N MET A 5 4.42 25.10 -7.99
CA MET A 5 4.74 23.99 -7.10
C MET A 5 5.06 22.70 -7.86
N SER A 6 5.05 22.74 -9.19
CA SER A 6 5.28 21.54 -10.00
C SER A 6 6.69 20.98 -9.76
N THR A 7 6.79 19.67 -9.80
CA THR A 7 8.05 18.94 -9.64
C THR A 7 8.01 17.62 -10.40
N THR A 8 9.14 16.92 -10.40
CA THR A 8 9.24 15.59 -11.00
C THR A 8 9.60 14.58 -9.92
N VAL A 9 8.79 13.52 -9.78
CA VAL A 9 9.00 12.42 -8.84
C VAL A 9 9.06 11.11 -9.61
N MET A 10 10.16 10.37 -9.47
CA MET A 10 10.38 9.09 -10.17
C MET A 10 10.13 9.21 -11.69
N GLY A 11 10.60 10.28 -12.29
CA GLY A 11 10.43 10.58 -13.72
C GLY A 11 9.05 11.10 -14.12
N GLN A 12 8.10 11.22 -13.20
CA GLN A 12 6.74 11.67 -13.46
C GLN A 12 6.54 13.12 -13.02
N LYS A 13 6.04 13.95 -13.92
CA LYS A 13 5.69 15.34 -13.60
C LYS A 13 4.39 15.39 -12.80
N ILE A 14 4.41 16.13 -11.71
CA ILE A 14 3.25 16.39 -10.84
C ILE A 14 3.15 17.89 -10.54
N ASP A 15 1.93 18.40 -10.32
CA ASP A 15 1.66 19.82 -10.18
C ASP A 15 1.98 20.35 -8.77
N MET A 16 2.18 19.48 -7.79
CA MET A 16 2.58 19.84 -6.43
C MET A 16 3.48 18.73 -5.82
N PRO A 17 4.39 19.08 -4.89
CA PRO A 17 5.33 18.12 -4.27
C PRO A 17 4.64 17.27 -3.18
N LEU A 18 3.51 16.67 -3.53
CA LEU A 18 2.68 15.84 -2.68
C LEU A 18 2.13 14.70 -3.52
N TYR A 19 2.05 13.48 -2.98
CA TYR A 19 1.37 12.38 -3.61
C TYR A 19 0.50 11.61 -2.61
N CYS A 20 -0.49 10.88 -3.11
CA CYS A 20 -1.34 10.04 -2.27
C CYS A 20 -0.64 8.71 -2.03
N ALA A 21 -0.14 8.51 -0.80
CA ALA A 21 0.56 7.29 -0.40
C ALA A 21 -0.35 6.05 -0.51
N PRO A 22 0.22 4.87 -0.83
CA PRO A 22 -0.54 3.63 -0.90
C PRO A 22 -1.02 3.22 0.48
N THR A 23 -2.33 3.06 0.64
CA THR A 23 -2.96 2.56 1.87
C THR A 23 -3.86 1.37 1.55
N ALA A 24 -3.86 0.39 2.46
CA ALA A 24 -4.63 -0.83 2.31
C ALA A 24 -6.10 -0.68 2.72
N LEU A 25 -6.97 -1.57 2.22
CA LEU A 25 -8.34 -1.79 2.71
C LEU A 25 -9.22 -0.53 2.72
N GLN A 26 -9.07 0.37 1.78
CA GLN A 26 -9.74 1.67 1.83
C GLN A 26 -11.28 1.56 1.78
N ARG A 27 -11.85 0.55 1.10
CA ARG A 27 -13.31 0.32 1.09
C ARG A 27 -13.86 -0.15 2.44
N LEU A 28 -13.02 -0.54 3.37
CA LEU A 28 -13.45 -0.77 4.75
C LEU A 28 -13.90 0.53 5.42
N PHE A 29 -13.33 1.66 5.02
CA PHE A 29 -13.60 2.98 5.60
C PHE A 29 -14.62 3.77 4.80
N HIS A 30 -14.55 3.70 3.47
CA HIS A 30 -15.47 4.40 2.58
C HIS A 30 -15.74 3.55 1.32
N PRO A 31 -17.00 3.46 0.83
CA PRO A 31 -17.36 2.59 -0.30
C PRO A 31 -16.58 2.87 -1.59
N ASP A 32 -16.19 4.11 -1.84
CA ASP A 32 -15.42 4.49 -3.02
C ASP A 32 -13.90 4.24 -2.87
N GLY A 33 -13.41 3.98 -1.66
CA GLY A 33 -12.04 3.54 -1.37
C GLY A 33 -10.95 4.21 -2.20
N GLU A 34 -10.07 3.40 -2.76
CA GLU A 34 -8.92 3.83 -3.58
C GLU A 34 -9.35 4.63 -4.82
N MET A 35 -10.55 4.38 -5.33
CA MET A 35 -11.07 5.09 -6.50
C MET A 35 -11.30 6.57 -6.20
N ALA A 36 -11.85 6.91 -5.02
CA ALA A 36 -12.05 8.29 -4.61
C ALA A 36 -10.72 9.03 -4.45
N VAL A 37 -9.74 8.37 -3.82
CA VAL A 37 -8.39 8.94 -3.63
C VAL A 37 -7.68 9.14 -4.97
N GLY A 38 -7.74 8.16 -5.87
CA GLY A 38 -7.17 8.27 -7.21
C GLY A 38 -7.78 9.41 -8.03
N LYS A 39 -9.12 9.57 -7.98
CA LYS A 39 -9.82 10.71 -8.63
C LYS A 39 -9.41 12.06 -8.02
N ALA A 40 -9.21 12.12 -6.71
CA ALA A 40 -8.71 13.33 -6.06
C ALA A 40 -7.27 13.65 -6.50
N ALA A 41 -6.38 12.65 -6.52
CA ALA A 41 -5.02 12.81 -7.02
C ALA A 41 -5.01 13.34 -8.48
N GLN A 42 -5.81 12.74 -9.34
CA GLN A 42 -5.97 13.18 -10.73
C GLN A 42 -6.49 14.60 -10.83
N LYS A 43 -7.50 14.97 -10.04
CA LYS A 43 -8.07 16.34 -10.03
C LYS A 43 -7.03 17.41 -9.69
N TYR A 44 -6.09 17.07 -8.81
CA TYR A 44 -5.05 18.01 -8.34
C TYR A 44 -3.69 17.79 -9.01
N GLY A 45 -3.64 17.01 -10.09
CA GLY A 45 -2.43 16.82 -10.88
C GLY A 45 -1.28 16.15 -10.11
N THR A 46 -1.59 15.25 -9.16
CA THR A 46 -0.55 14.56 -8.39
C THR A 46 -0.58 13.05 -8.61
N MET A 47 0.44 12.34 -8.09
CA MET A 47 0.57 10.88 -8.22
C MET A 47 -0.32 10.16 -7.22
N PHE A 48 -0.87 9.02 -7.64
CA PHE A 48 -1.65 8.11 -6.82
C PHE A 48 -0.90 6.79 -6.58
N GLY A 49 -0.80 6.35 -5.31
CA GLY A 49 -0.26 5.06 -4.92
C GLY A 49 -1.35 4.02 -4.65
N LEU A 50 -1.31 2.89 -5.39
CA LEU A 50 -2.15 1.73 -5.14
C LEU A 50 -1.39 0.67 -4.34
N SER A 51 -1.97 0.19 -3.26
CA SER A 51 -1.40 -0.90 -2.45
C SER A 51 -1.70 -2.28 -3.05
N SER A 52 -0.78 -3.24 -2.91
CA SER A 52 -1.04 -4.66 -3.18
C SER A 52 -2.17 -5.23 -2.31
N LEU A 53 -2.51 -4.57 -1.19
CA LEU A 53 -3.69 -4.84 -0.37
C LEU A 53 -4.86 -3.88 -0.68
N GLY A 54 -4.89 -3.32 -1.89
CA GLY A 54 -5.98 -2.50 -2.38
C GLY A 54 -7.27 -3.30 -2.57
N THR A 55 -8.39 -2.62 -2.42
CA THR A 55 -9.74 -3.20 -2.56
C THR A 55 -10.34 -2.99 -3.95
N PHE A 56 -9.68 -2.22 -4.80
CA PHE A 56 -9.92 -2.16 -6.24
C PHE A 56 -8.79 -2.87 -6.99
N SER A 57 -9.10 -3.48 -8.13
CA SER A 57 -8.10 -4.12 -8.97
C SER A 57 -7.18 -3.08 -9.63
N ILE A 58 -6.00 -3.53 -10.05
CA ILE A 58 -5.05 -2.73 -10.84
C ILE A 58 -5.74 -2.22 -12.10
N GLU A 59 -6.51 -3.09 -12.76
CA GLU A 59 -7.24 -2.81 -13.98
C GLU A 59 -8.33 -1.75 -13.80
N ASP A 60 -9.14 -1.87 -12.73
CA ASP A 60 -10.20 -0.90 -12.42
C ASP A 60 -9.62 0.49 -12.16
N ILE A 61 -8.54 0.56 -11.40
CA ILE A 61 -7.83 1.82 -11.14
C ILE A 61 -7.27 2.41 -12.44
N ALA A 62 -6.60 1.60 -13.25
CA ALA A 62 -5.98 2.08 -14.50
C ALA A 62 -7.01 2.55 -15.53
N LYS A 63 -8.19 1.93 -15.55
CA LYS A 63 -9.29 2.33 -16.42
C LYS A 63 -9.77 3.75 -16.12
N GLU A 64 -9.89 4.11 -14.85
CA GLU A 64 -10.50 5.38 -14.42
C GLU A 64 -9.47 6.48 -14.11
N ILE A 65 -8.29 6.10 -13.60
CA ILE A 65 -7.28 7.03 -13.11
C ILE A 65 -6.17 7.19 -14.15
N LYS A 66 -5.99 8.43 -14.64
CA LYS A 66 -5.02 8.79 -15.71
C LYS A 66 -3.81 9.59 -15.22
N THR A 67 -3.82 10.03 -13.95
CA THR A 67 -2.64 10.65 -13.34
C THR A 67 -1.53 9.61 -13.16
N PRO A 68 -0.25 10.01 -12.97
CA PRO A 68 0.82 9.07 -12.67
C PRO A 68 0.47 8.14 -11.50
N LYS A 69 0.74 6.84 -11.68
CA LYS A 69 0.39 5.80 -10.73
C LYS A 69 1.62 5.06 -10.24
N LEU A 70 1.68 4.86 -8.93
CA LEU A 70 2.67 4.05 -8.26
C LEU A 70 1.99 2.77 -7.74
N PHE A 71 2.56 1.62 -8.04
CA PHE A 71 2.14 0.36 -7.43
C PHE A 71 3.01 0.07 -6.20
N GLN A 72 2.41 -0.26 -5.06
CA GLN A 72 3.14 -0.67 -3.87
C GLN A 72 3.03 -2.19 -3.70
N LEU A 73 4.18 -2.85 -3.59
CA LEU A 73 4.31 -4.28 -3.43
C LEU A 73 4.76 -4.64 -2.01
N TYR A 74 4.03 -5.56 -1.37
CA TYR A 74 4.56 -6.44 -0.35
C TYR A 74 5.01 -7.73 -1.03
N VAL A 75 6.22 -8.21 -0.73
CA VAL A 75 6.70 -9.46 -1.31
C VAL A 75 6.06 -10.64 -0.63
N HIS A 76 5.47 -11.52 -1.42
CA HIS A 76 4.84 -12.76 -0.96
C HIS A 76 5.80 -13.93 -1.12
N LYS A 77 5.59 -14.98 -0.32
CA LYS A 77 6.27 -16.29 -0.49
C LYS A 77 5.93 -16.93 -1.84
N ASP A 78 4.75 -16.66 -2.35
CA ASP A 78 4.33 -17.08 -3.70
C ASP A 78 4.91 -16.15 -4.77
N GLU A 79 5.91 -16.66 -5.47
CA GLU A 79 6.58 -15.94 -6.55
C GLU A 79 5.68 -15.70 -7.75
N GLY A 80 4.77 -16.63 -8.04
CA GLY A 80 3.80 -16.48 -9.11
C GLY A 80 2.86 -15.29 -8.87
N LEU A 81 2.42 -15.11 -7.63
CA LEU A 81 1.63 -13.96 -7.21
C LEU A 81 2.40 -12.64 -7.36
N ASN A 82 3.68 -12.60 -6.92
CA ASN A 82 4.51 -11.40 -7.07
C ASN A 82 4.62 -11.00 -8.54
N ARG A 83 4.95 -11.94 -9.42
CA ARG A 83 5.07 -11.70 -10.86
C ARG A 83 3.74 -11.27 -11.49
N SER A 84 2.66 -11.96 -11.18
CA SER A 84 1.33 -11.62 -11.67
C SER A 84 0.95 -10.17 -11.35
N MET A 85 1.17 -9.71 -10.11
CA MET A 85 0.90 -8.32 -9.72
C MET A 85 1.79 -7.33 -10.47
N LEU A 86 3.09 -7.63 -10.62
CA LEU A 86 4.01 -6.76 -11.34
C LEU A 86 3.67 -6.65 -12.83
N ASP A 87 3.31 -7.76 -13.47
CA ASP A 87 2.94 -7.79 -14.88
C ASP A 87 1.63 -7.04 -15.11
N LYS A 88 0.60 -7.29 -14.29
CA LYS A 88 -0.65 -6.52 -14.32
C LYS A 88 -0.41 -5.01 -14.16
N ALA A 89 0.47 -4.61 -13.23
CA ALA A 89 0.80 -3.21 -13.04
C ALA A 89 1.52 -2.60 -14.24
N LYS A 90 2.45 -3.33 -14.87
CA LYS A 90 3.14 -2.89 -16.09
C LYS A 90 2.18 -2.73 -17.28
N GLU A 91 1.32 -3.74 -17.52
CA GLU A 91 0.33 -3.78 -18.60
C GLU A 91 -0.71 -2.66 -18.46
N ASN A 92 -1.00 -2.26 -17.23
CA ASN A 92 -1.95 -1.21 -16.91
C ASN A 92 -1.31 0.17 -16.68
N ASN A 93 -0.10 0.37 -17.20
CA ASN A 93 0.61 1.64 -17.22
C ASN A 93 0.77 2.26 -15.81
N PHE A 94 1.19 1.45 -14.84
CA PHE A 94 1.79 1.97 -13.62
C PHE A 94 3.23 2.37 -13.93
N GLU A 95 3.56 3.62 -13.63
CA GLU A 95 4.84 4.21 -14.01
C GLU A 95 5.96 3.88 -13.03
N SER A 96 5.60 3.60 -11.77
CA SER A 96 6.55 3.42 -10.67
C SER A 96 6.16 2.26 -9.76
N LEU A 97 7.16 1.64 -9.14
CA LEU A 97 7.00 0.61 -8.11
C LEU A 97 7.58 1.08 -6.78
N ALA A 98 6.87 0.86 -5.68
CA ALA A 98 7.40 0.97 -4.33
C ALA A 98 7.43 -0.40 -3.66
N LEU A 99 8.63 -0.93 -3.42
CA LEU A 99 8.84 -2.14 -2.64
C LEU A 99 8.84 -1.81 -1.16
N THR A 100 7.92 -2.38 -0.40
CA THR A 100 7.81 -2.14 1.04
C THR A 100 8.62 -3.18 1.82
N VAL A 101 9.54 -2.70 2.68
CA VAL A 101 10.52 -3.54 3.37
C VAL A 101 10.42 -3.47 4.90
N ASP A 102 9.55 -2.61 5.45
CA ASP A 102 9.38 -2.41 6.89
C ASP A 102 8.33 -3.34 7.52
N THR A 103 7.98 -4.43 6.86
CA THR A 103 6.91 -5.36 7.28
C THR A 103 7.38 -6.80 7.40
N ALA A 104 8.63 -7.01 7.85
CA ALA A 104 9.17 -8.35 8.11
C ALA A 104 8.33 -9.14 9.14
N SER A 105 7.66 -8.43 10.03
CA SER A 105 6.66 -8.98 10.97
C SER A 105 5.45 -8.05 11.07
N GLY A 106 4.31 -8.58 11.52
CA GLY A 106 3.12 -7.76 11.79
C GLY A 106 3.35 -6.82 12.98
N GLY A 107 3.08 -5.54 12.82
CA GLY A 107 3.15 -4.57 13.92
C GLY A 107 2.14 -4.87 15.03
N ASN A 108 2.55 -4.73 16.29
CA ASN A 108 1.68 -4.88 17.43
C ASN A 108 0.80 -3.64 17.60
N ARG A 109 -0.42 -3.70 17.06
CA ARG A 109 -1.38 -2.57 17.08
C ARG A 109 -2.29 -2.69 18.28
N GLU A 110 -1.81 -2.24 19.44
CA GLU A 110 -2.54 -2.35 20.72
C GLU A 110 -3.95 -1.79 20.64
N ARG A 111 -4.16 -0.68 19.92
CA ARG A 111 -5.50 -0.10 19.75
C ARG A 111 -6.47 -1.08 19.11
N ASP A 112 -6.04 -1.87 18.14
CA ASP A 112 -6.89 -2.88 17.50
C ASP A 112 -7.28 -3.96 18.51
N LEU A 113 -6.37 -4.33 19.41
CA LEU A 113 -6.66 -5.28 20.51
C LEU A 113 -7.68 -4.70 21.50
N TYR A 114 -7.48 -3.45 21.94
CA TYR A 114 -8.39 -2.80 22.90
C TYR A 114 -9.79 -2.54 22.31
N THR A 115 -9.88 -2.21 21.04
CA THR A 115 -11.16 -1.96 20.36
C THR A 115 -11.82 -3.24 19.86
N GLY A 116 -11.10 -4.37 19.87
CA GLY A 116 -11.58 -5.62 19.31
C GLY A 116 -11.69 -5.57 17.78
N PHE A 117 -10.95 -4.65 17.11
CA PHE A 117 -10.94 -4.56 15.67
C PHE A 117 -10.26 -5.79 15.06
N THR A 118 -10.95 -6.47 14.16
CA THR A 118 -10.42 -7.61 13.41
C THR A 118 -10.83 -7.49 11.95
N TYR A 119 -10.03 -8.06 11.06
CA TYR A 119 -10.47 -8.29 9.70
C TYR A 119 -10.28 -9.78 9.35
N PRO A 120 -11.34 -10.52 8.96
CA PRO A 120 -12.74 -10.06 8.85
C PRO A 120 -13.32 -9.53 10.17
N LEU A 121 -14.29 -8.62 10.06
CA LEU A 121 -14.91 -8.02 11.24
C LEU A 121 -15.66 -9.10 12.05
N LYS A 122 -15.33 -9.21 13.32
CA LYS A 122 -16.07 -10.02 14.29
C LYS A 122 -17.03 -9.12 15.05
N LEU A 123 -18.34 -9.38 14.92
CA LEU A 123 -19.35 -8.58 15.59
C LEU A 123 -19.46 -9.00 17.05
N SER A 124 -19.11 -8.09 17.96
CA SER A 124 -19.40 -8.17 19.39
C SER A 124 -20.60 -7.27 19.72
N LEU A 125 -21.22 -7.44 20.89
CA LEU A 125 -22.29 -6.53 21.35
C LEU A 125 -21.81 -5.07 21.34
N ARG A 126 -20.57 -4.81 21.75
CA ARG A 126 -19.98 -3.48 21.76
C ARG A 126 -19.85 -2.93 20.32
N SER A 127 -19.31 -3.71 19.40
CA SER A 127 -19.17 -3.27 18.00
C SER A 127 -20.53 -3.05 17.33
N MET A 128 -21.57 -3.82 17.70
CA MET A 128 -22.94 -3.58 17.21
C MET A 128 -23.49 -2.24 17.71
N ILE A 129 -23.24 -1.88 18.96
CA ILE A 129 -23.63 -0.55 19.49
C ILE A 129 -22.87 0.55 18.75
N ASP A 130 -21.57 0.38 18.53
CA ASP A 130 -20.77 1.34 17.78
C ASP A 130 -21.26 1.52 16.33
N PHE A 131 -21.73 0.47 15.67
CA PHE A 131 -22.37 0.56 14.34
C PHE A 131 -23.67 1.33 14.35
N VAL A 132 -24.52 1.13 15.36
CA VAL A 132 -25.75 1.89 15.52
C VAL A 132 -25.46 3.38 15.75
N LEU A 133 -24.41 3.69 16.49
CA LEU A 133 -23.97 5.08 16.72
C LEU A 133 -23.28 5.73 15.52
N LYS A 134 -22.94 4.94 14.48
CA LYS A 134 -22.35 5.40 13.22
C LYS A 134 -23.19 4.96 12.02
N PRO A 135 -24.46 5.38 11.94
CA PRO A 135 -25.43 4.80 10.98
C PRO A 135 -25.00 4.96 9.52
N THR A 136 -24.39 6.08 9.14
CA THR A 136 -23.90 6.30 7.77
C THR A 136 -22.88 5.25 7.36
N TRP A 137 -21.90 4.97 8.22
CA TRP A 137 -20.90 3.94 7.95
C TRP A 137 -21.52 2.54 7.93
N GLY A 138 -22.38 2.23 8.93
CA GLY A 138 -23.04 0.94 9.06
C GLY A 138 -23.92 0.61 7.84
N ILE A 139 -24.74 1.56 7.41
CA ILE A 139 -25.59 1.41 6.21
C ILE A 139 -24.70 1.19 4.97
N ASN A 140 -23.69 2.02 4.76
CA ASN A 140 -22.77 1.88 3.64
C ASN A 140 -22.10 0.50 3.64
N TYR A 141 -21.65 0.01 4.79
CA TYR A 141 -21.00 -1.29 4.92
C TYR A 141 -21.94 -2.46 4.55
N VAL A 142 -23.21 -2.37 4.94
CA VAL A 142 -24.21 -3.43 4.68
C VAL A 142 -24.76 -3.38 3.25
N THR A 143 -24.97 -2.18 2.70
CA THR A 143 -25.62 -2.01 1.39
C THR A 143 -24.67 -2.05 0.20
N ASN A 144 -23.40 -1.74 0.40
CA ASN A 144 -22.41 -1.83 -0.67
C ASN A 144 -21.90 -3.27 -0.87
N LYS A 145 -21.45 -3.58 -2.09
CA LYS A 145 -20.81 -4.86 -2.38
C LYS A 145 -19.67 -5.10 -1.40
N LYS A 146 -19.61 -6.29 -0.83
CA LYS A 146 -18.44 -6.73 -0.05
C LYS A 146 -17.20 -6.56 -0.91
N PHE A 147 -16.20 -5.91 -0.36
CA PHE A 147 -14.92 -5.79 -1.05
C PHE A 147 -14.06 -7.02 -0.78
N GLU A 148 -13.17 -7.30 -1.69
CA GLU A 148 -12.15 -8.35 -1.62
C GLU A 148 -10.77 -7.69 -1.77
N LEU A 149 -9.72 -8.41 -1.40
CA LEU A 149 -8.34 -8.03 -1.74
C LEU A 149 -8.11 -8.43 -3.21
N SER A 150 -8.43 -7.51 -4.12
CA SER A 150 -8.58 -7.81 -5.53
C SER A 150 -7.31 -8.40 -6.18
N GLN A 151 -6.12 -8.01 -5.70
CA GLN A 151 -4.85 -8.51 -6.22
C GLN A 151 -4.52 -9.93 -5.78
N LEU A 152 -5.15 -10.42 -4.71
CA LEU A 152 -4.90 -11.75 -4.17
C LEU A 152 -5.92 -12.80 -4.66
N LYS A 153 -7.01 -12.36 -5.30
CA LYS A 153 -8.17 -13.20 -5.61
C LYS A 153 -7.81 -14.44 -6.45
N ASP A 154 -6.97 -14.26 -7.46
CA ASP A 154 -6.63 -15.32 -8.43
C ASP A 154 -5.66 -16.38 -7.84
N HIS A 155 -5.06 -16.11 -6.68
CA HIS A 155 -4.06 -16.97 -6.04
C HIS A 155 -4.54 -17.58 -4.72
N ILE A 156 -5.74 -17.26 -4.28
CA ILE A 156 -6.37 -17.89 -3.14
C ILE A 156 -7.21 -19.04 -3.68
N ALA A 157 -6.93 -20.28 -3.25
CA ALA A 157 -7.63 -21.47 -3.72
C ALA A 157 -9.16 -21.29 -3.64
N GLU A 158 -9.89 -21.67 -4.70
CA GLU A 158 -11.35 -21.65 -4.75
C GLU A 158 -11.92 -22.38 -3.53
N GLY A 159 -12.80 -21.71 -2.78
CA GLY A 159 -13.40 -22.25 -1.56
C GLY A 159 -12.71 -21.84 -0.26
N THR A 160 -11.53 -21.24 -0.32
CA THR A 160 -10.96 -20.57 0.86
C THR A 160 -11.57 -19.16 0.92
N SER A 161 -12.58 -18.96 1.76
CA SER A 161 -13.10 -17.61 1.98
C SER A 161 -11.92 -16.71 2.34
N VAL A 162 -11.84 -15.48 1.76
CA VAL A 162 -10.82 -14.46 2.05
C VAL A 162 -10.94 -13.95 3.50
N SER A 163 -11.19 -14.84 4.45
CA SER A 163 -11.20 -14.58 5.88
C SER A 163 -9.83 -14.83 6.51
N ILE A 164 -8.75 -14.62 5.72
CA ILE A 164 -7.42 -14.52 6.31
C ILE A 164 -7.40 -13.22 7.12
N SER A 165 -7.19 -13.32 8.42
CA SER A 165 -7.03 -12.12 9.23
C SER A 165 -5.82 -11.31 8.72
N VAL A 166 -5.85 -10.00 8.88
CA VAL A 166 -4.68 -9.15 8.49
C VAL A 166 -3.41 -9.67 9.17
N GLY A 167 -3.49 -10.14 10.42
CA GLY A 167 -2.37 -10.75 11.12
C GLY A 167 -1.88 -12.05 10.47
N ASP A 168 -2.79 -12.93 10.06
CA ASP A 168 -2.44 -14.16 9.33
C ASP A 168 -1.82 -13.86 7.98
N TYR A 169 -2.30 -12.82 7.27
CA TYR A 169 -1.70 -12.39 6.02
C TYR A 169 -0.23 -12.03 6.21
N PHE A 170 0.08 -11.14 7.16
CA PHE A 170 1.46 -10.72 7.41
C PHE A 170 2.36 -11.88 7.89
N THR A 171 1.82 -12.82 8.64
CA THR A 171 2.62 -13.93 9.20
C THR A 171 2.81 -15.08 8.21
N LYS A 172 1.79 -15.38 7.39
CA LYS A 172 1.78 -16.60 6.56
C LYS A 172 2.13 -16.36 5.11
N MET A 173 1.77 -15.21 4.55
CA MET A 173 1.85 -14.95 3.12
C MET A 173 3.06 -14.09 2.73
N LEU A 174 3.50 -13.18 3.58
CA LEU A 174 4.65 -12.33 3.25
C LEU A 174 5.96 -13.10 3.38
N ASP A 175 6.91 -12.76 2.52
CA ASP A 175 8.26 -13.28 2.55
C ASP A 175 9.07 -12.59 3.65
N ASP A 176 9.32 -13.32 4.73
CA ASP A 176 10.12 -12.88 5.87
C ASP A 176 11.64 -12.98 5.61
N LYS A 177 12.05 -13.50 4.45
CA LYS A 177 13.44 -13.64 4.00
C LYS A 177 13.85 -12.63 2.94
N LEU A 178 13.01 -11.60 2.69
CA LEU A 178 13.33 -10.54 1.75
C LEU A 178 14.68 -9.90 2.10
N ASP A 179 15.62 -9.97 1.18
CA ASP A 179 16.95 -9.39 1.28
C ASP A 179 17.25 -8.41 0.12
N TRP A 180 18.41 -7.79 0.15
CA TRP A 180 18.84 -6.82 -0.86
C TRP A 180 19.00 -7.44 -2.26
N LYS A 181 19.44 -8.70 -2.33
CA LYS A 181 19.55 -9.42 -3.60
C LYS A 181 18.17 -9.61 -4.23
N ARG A 182 17.20 -9.99 -3.42
CA ARG A 182 15.83 -10.14 -3.87
C ARG A 182 15.19 -8.81 -4.29
N ALA A 183 15.48 -7.74 -3.56
CA ALA A 183 15.05 -6.39 -3.94
C ALA A 183 15.64 -5.97 -5.28
N GLU A 184 16.92 -6.25 -5.53
CA GLU A 184 17.58 -6.00 -6.82
C GLU A 184 16.95 -6.81 -7.97
N GLU A 185 16.64 -8.09 -7.75
CA GLU A 185 15.95 -8.94 -8.74
C GLU A 185 14.58 -8.36 -9.12
N ILE A 186 13.82 -7.90 -8.13
CA ILE A 186 12.52 -7.25 -8.34
C ILE A 186 12.69 -5.93 -9.12
N ASN A 187 13.68 -5.11 -8.78
CA ASN A 187 14.00 -3.89 -9.52
C ASN A 187 14.32 -4.18 -10.99
N LYS A 188 15.20 -5.15 -11.26
CA LYS A 188 15.54 -5.59 -12.62
C LYS A 188 14.33 -6.12 -13.38
N TYR A 189 13.48 -6.90 -12.71
CA TYR A 189 12.26 -7.42 -13.31
C TYR A 189 11.26 -6.30 -13.63
N TRP A 190 11.10 -5.32 -12.72
CA TRP A 190 10.23 -4.16 -12.92
C TRP A 190 10.68 -3.31 -14.11
N GLY A 191 11.95 -2.95 -14.20
CA GLY A 191 12.57 -2.27 -15.33
C GLY A 191 12.11 -0.83 -15.57
N LYS A 192 11.41 -0.21 -14.62
CA LYS A 192 10.94 1.18 -14.62
C LYS A 192 11.33 1.84 -13.29
N PRO A 193 11.04 3.14 -13.03
CA PRO A 193 11.33 3.77 -11.75
C PRO A 193 10.88 2.93 -10.55
N PHE A 194 11.81 2.72 -9.62
CA PHE A 194 11.67 1.82 -8.48
C PHE A 194 12.09 2.51 -7.19
N ALA A 195 11.28 2.42 -6.16
CA ALA A 195 11.58 2.95 -4.84
C ALA A 195 11.57 1.85 -3.79
N ILE A 196 12.44 1.98 -2.78
CA ILE A 196 12.37 1.19 -1.55
C ILE A 196 11.62 2.01 -0.50
N LYS A 197 10.53 1.47 0.03
CA LYS A 197 9.71 2.10 1.06
C LYS A 197 9.92 1.42 2.41
N GLY A 198 10.19 2.23 3.44
CA GLY A 198 10.46 1.74 4.79
C GLY A 198 11.91 1.95 5.21
N ILE A 199 12.64 2.81 4.50
CA ILE A 199 14.03 3.15 4.80
C ILE A 199 14.05 4.15 5.97
N MET A 200 14.80 3.80 7.03
CA MET A 200 14.97 4.62 8.23
C MET A 200 16.44 4.71 8.68
N SER A 201 17.38 4.29 7.83
CA SER A 201 18.80 4.41 8.11
C SER A 201 19.59 4.86 6.88
N VAL A 202 20.67 5.59 7.11
CA VAL A 202 21.63 6.02 6.06
C VAL A 202 22.24 4.82 5.34
N GLU A 203 22.55 3.76 6.10
CA GLU A 203 23.14 2.55 5.53
C GLU A 203 22.19 1.88 4.54
N ASP A 204 20.91 1.73 4.87
CA ASP A 204 19.93 1.13 3.97
C ASP A 204 19.60 2.04 2.78
N ALA A 205 19.64 3.36 2.98
CA ALA A 205 19.50 4.29 1.86
C ALA A 205 20.65 4.13 0.85
N ARG A 206 21.89 3.95 1.31
CA ARG A 206 23.04 3.66 0.44
C ARG A 206 22.89 2.35 -0.30
N LYS A 207 22.50 1.27 0.39
CA LYS A 207 22.20 -0.02 -0.23
C LYS A 207 21.09 0.07 -1.28
N ALA A 208 20.06 0.89 -1.04
CA ALA A 208 19.03 1.13 -2.04
C ALA A 208 19.59 1.76 -3.32
N VAL A 209 20.52 2.72 -3.18
CA VAL A 209 21.25 3.28 -4.34
C VAL A 209 22.08 2.22 -5.05
N ASP A 210 22.81 1.39 -4.29
CA ASP A 210 23.70 0.35 -4.84
C ASP A 210 22.93 -0.67 -5.70
N ILE A 211 21.69 -1.02 -5.34
CA ILE A 211 20.85 -1.89 -6.15
C ILE A 211 20.09 -1.16 -7.28
N GLY A 212 20.39 0.13 -7.51
CA GLY A 212 19.82 0.94 -8.59
C GLY A 212 18.41 1.44 -8.33
N ALA A 213 17.99 1.61 -7.08
CA ALA A 213 16.71 2.25 -6.78
C ALA A 213 16.71 3.72 -7.25
N SER A 214 15.60 4.15 -7.84
CA SER A 214 15.40 5.53 -8.32
C SER A 214 15.04 6.49 -7.20
N ALA A 215 14.56 5.97 -6.06
CA ALA A 215 14.16 6.74 -4.91
C ALA A 215 14.14 5.87 -3.63
N VAL A 216 14.23 6.55 -2.49
CA VAL A 216 13.91 5.96 -1.19
C VAL A 216 12.71 6.68 -0.59
N MET A 217 11.83 5.95 0.07
CA MET A 217 10.72 6.50 0.83
C MET A 217 11.04 6.33 2.31
N VAL A 218 11.46 7.42 2.95
CA VAL A 218 11.75 7.46 4.38
C VAL A 218 10.44 7.31 5.13
N SER A 219 10.26 6.18 5.79
CA SER A 219 8.98 5.78 6.37
C SER A 219 9.16 4.76 7.49
N ASN A 220 8.48 4.98 8.60
CA ASN A 220 8.28 4.01 9.68
C ASN A 220 6.84 3.44 9.68
N HIS A 221 6.20 3.41 8.51
CA HIS A 221 4.81 2.93 8.33
C HIS A 221 3.78 3.72 9.13
N GLY A 222 4.02 5.02 9.38
CA GLY A 222 3.16 5.85 10.22
C GLY A 222 3.17 5.43 11.70
N GLY A 223 4.32 4.94 12.20
CA GLY A 223 4.48 4.43 13.57
C GLY A 223 3.73 3.12 13.84
N ARG A 224 3.34 2.38 12.81
CA ARG A 224 2.46 1.18 12.94
C ARG A 224 3.22 -0.14 12.97
N GLN A 225 4.55 -0.13 12.80
CA GLN A 225 5.39 -1.33 12.76
C GLN A 225 6.29 -1.45 13.98
N LEU A 226 7.30 -0.60 14.15
CA LEU A 226 8.18 -0.58 15.30
C LEU A 226 7.81 0.58 16.21
N ASP A 227 7.41 0.28 17.44
CA ASP A 227 7.17 1.30 18.47
C ASP A 227 8.47 1.94 18.93
N GLY A 228 8.43 3.23 19.28
CA GLY A 228 9.63 3.99 19.70
C GLY A 228 10.62 4.31 18.58
N SER A 229 10.29 4.04 17.31
CA SER A 229 11.08 4.46 16.16
C SER A 229 11.08 5.98 16.00
N VAL A 230 12.22 6.56 15.59
CA VAL A 230 12.29 7.98 15.22
C VAL A 230 11.31 8.32 14.11
N THR A 231 10.91 9.59 14.03
CA THR A 231 9.98 9.99 12.97
C THR A 231 10.70 10.07 11.60
N PRO A 232 10.00 9.75 10.50
CA PRO A 232 10.59 9.91 9.17
C PRO A 232 11.04 11.34 8.88
N PHE A 233 10.38 12.33 9.47
CA PHE A 233 10.72 13.74 9.28
C PHE A 233 12.06 14.09 9.94
N GLU A 234 12.33 13.60 11.15
CA GLU A 234 13.62 13.78 11.82
C GLU A 234 14.74 13.03 11.09
N GLN A 235 14.46 11.79 10.65
CA GLN A 235 15.44 10.94 9.96
C GLN A 235 15.79 11.44 8.55
N LEU A 236 14.92 12.23 7.93
CA LEU A 236 15.12 12.70 6.55
C LEU A 236 16.39 13.55 6.37
N ALA A 237 16.77 14.30 7.41
CA ALA A 237 17.95 15.16 7.36
C ALA A 237 19.26 14.36 7.34
N ASP A 238 19.28 13.14 7.86
CA ASP A 238 20.46 12.27 7.93
C ASP A 238 20.59 11.40 6.67
N ILE A 239 19.47 11.08 6.01
CA ILE A 239 19.38 10.25 4.81
C ILE A 239 19.56 11.09 3.53
#